data_b857e0a8b2486af40e38dcff90de4ebd
#
_entry.id   b857e0a8b2486af40e38dcff90de4ebd
#
_cell.length_a   1.000
_cell.length_b   1.000
_cell.length_c   1.000
_cell.angle_alpha   90.00
_cell.angle_beta   90.00
_cell.angle_gamma   90.00
#
_symmetry.space_group_name_H-M   'P 1'
#
loop_
_entity.id
_entity.type
_entity.pdbx_description
1 polymer ?
#
loop_
_entity_poly.entity_id
_entity_poly.type
_entity_poly.pdbx_seq_one_letter_code
_entity_poly.pdbx_strand_id
1 'polypeptide(L)'
;MQLGAIFPQTEIGADPVAVRDFAQAAEGLGYEHLLVFDHVLGADASKREQWERPYSHTDVFHEPFVLFGYLAALTEKIQMTTGI
;
A
#
# COMPACT_ATOMS: atom_id res chain seq x y z
N MET A 1 -16.30 -3.76 16.70
CA MET A 1 -15.36 -4.50 15.83
C MET A 1 -14.65 -3.51 14.93
N GLN A 2 -13.32 -3.61 14.85
CA GLN A 2 -12.53 -2.76 13.97
C GLN A 2 -12.21 -3.54 12.69
N LEU A 3 -12.46 -2.91 11.55
CA LEU A 3 -12.15 -3.49 10.25
C LEU A 3 -11.03 -2.70 9.59
N GLY A 4 -10.07 -3.42 9.02
CA GLY A 4 -8.98 -2.84 8.27
C GLY A 4 -9.07 -3.16 6.80
N ALA A 5 -8.52 -2.29 5.97
CA ALA A 5 -8.36 -2.53 4.55
C ALA A 5 -6.87 -2.68 4.24
N ILE A 6 -6.55 -3.55 3.30
CA ILE A 6 -5.17 -3.73 2.84
C ILE A 6 -4.95 -2.83 1.63
N PHE A 7 -3.95 -1.97 1.71
CA PHE A 7 -3.60 -1.10 0.59
C PHE A 7 -3.09 -1.93 -0.59
N PRO A 8 -3.64 -1.73 -1.80
CA PRO A 8 -3.28 -2.55 -2.96
C PRO A 8 -1.95 -2.08 -3.57
N GLN A 9 -0.84 -2.41 -2.92
CA GLN A 9 0.50 -1.92 -3.26
C GLN A 9 0.89 -2.14 -4.72
N THR A 10 0.65 -3.33 -5.26
CA THR A 10 1.09 -3.66 -6.61
C THR A 10 0.02 -3.39 -7.66
N GLU A 11 -1.22 -3.27 -7.27
CA GLU A 11 -2.36 -3.13 -8.19
C GLU A 11 -2.70 -1.67 -8.50
N ILE A 12 -2.45 -0.76 -7.55
CA ILE A 12 -2.95 0.62 -7.66
C ILE A 12 -2.10 1.52 -8.56
N GLY A 13 -0.83 1.16 -8.77
CA GLY A 13 0.08 1.98 -9.55
C GLY A 13 0.60 3.20 -8.80
N ALA A 14 1.11 4.18 -9.53
CA ALA A 14 1.81 5.33 -8.96
C ALA A 14 1.03 6.65 -9.04
N ASP A 15 -0.22 6.63 -9.50
CA ASP A 15 -1.03 7.85 -9.63
C ASP A 15 -1.44 8.36 -8.23
N PRO A 16 -0.99 9.57 -7.81
CA PRO A 16 -1.36 10.09 -6.50
C PRO A 16 -2.86 10.27 -6.31
N VAL A 17 -3.59 10.56 -7.37
CA VAL A 17 -5.05 10.73 -7.29
C VAL A 17 -5.73 9.39 -6.97
N ALA A 18 -5.29 8.32 -7.63
CA ALA A 18 -5.84 6.98 -7.35
C ALA A 18 -5.52 6.55 -5.92
N VAL A 19 -4.32 6.82 -5.45
CA VAL A 19 -3.92 6.52 -4.07
C VAL A 19 -4.77 7.28 -3.07
N ARG A 20 -4.96 8.57 -3.29
CA ARG A 20 -5.82 9.41 -2.45
C ARG A 20 -7.25 8.87 -2.43
N ASP A 21 -7.80 8.59 -3.61
CA ASP A 21 -9.19 8.16 -3.72
C ASP A 21 -9.43 6.83 -3.01
N PHE A 22 -8.47 5.91 -3.07
CA PHE A 22 -8.57 4.65 -2.34
C PHE A 22 -8.65 4.90 -0.82
N ALA A 23 -7.75 5.71 -0.28
CA ALA A 23 -7.71 5.97 1.16
C ALA A 23 -8.96 6.70 1.63
N GLN A 24 -9.41 7.69 0.89
CA GLN A 24 -10.61 8.44 1.25
C GLN A 24 -11.87 7.58 1.14
N ALA A 25 -11.93 6.69 0.14
CA ALA A 25 -13.06 5.77 0.02
C ALA A 25 -13.08 4.76 1.18
N ALA A 26 -11.93 4.22 1.56
CA ALA A 26 -11.83 3.30 2.68
C ALA A 26 -12.28 3.97 3.98
N GLU A 27 -11.84 5.20 4.22
CA GLU A 27 -12.26 5.97 5.39
C GLU A 27 -13.77 6.25 5.37
N GLY A 28 -14.30 6.65 4.22
CA GLY A 28 -15.73 6.94 4.06
C GLY A 28 -16.61 5.72 4.22
N LEU A 29 -16.10 4.52 3.90
CA LEU A 29 -16.83 3.27 4.07
C LEU A 29 -16.78 2.74 5.52
N GLY A 30 -16.02 3.39 6.40
CA GLY A 30 -15.97 3.02 7.80
C GLY A 30 -14.82 2.11 8.19
N TYR A 31 -13.86 1.86 7.31
CA TYR A 31 -12.66 1.12 7.71
C TYR A 31 -11.84 1.97 8.68
N GLU A 32 -11.35 1.35 9.73
CA GLU A 32 -10.62 2.06 10.78
C GLU A 32 -9.12 2.02 10.60
N HIS A 33 -8.61 1.03 9.86
CA HIS A 33 -7.18 0.85 9.61
C HIS A 33 -6.90 0.70 8.13
N LEU A 34 -5.75 1.21 7.72
CA LEU A 34 -5.17 0.93 6.42
C LEU A 34 -3.84 0.22 6.64
N LEU A 35 -3.74 -1.03 6.21
CA LEU A 35 -2.53 -1.84 6.33
C LEU A 35 -1.74 -1.74 5.03
N VAL A 36 -0.48 -1.36 5.13
CA VAL A 36 0.41 -1.23 3.98
C VAL A 36 1.60 -2.15 4.17
N PHE A 37 1.80 -3.09 3.23
CA PHE A 37 2.96 -3.95 3.24
C PHE A 37 4.20 -3.15 2.83
N ASP A 38 5.28 -3.37 3.56
CA ASP A 38 6.57 -2.75 3.28
C ASP A 38 7.43 -3.70 2.46
N HIS A 39 8.00 -3.18 1.37
CA HIS A 39 8.89 -3.94 0.50
C HIS A 39 9.95 -2.99 -0.03
N VAL A 40 10.97 -2.74 0.80
CA VAL A 40 11.98 -1.71 0.54
C VAL A 40 12.78 -2.00 -0.73
N LEU A 41 13.19 -3.26 -0.91
CA LEU A 41 13.92 -3.67 -2.10
C LEU A 41 13.24 -4.89 -2.72
N GLY A 42 12.86 -4.75 -3.98
CA GLY A 42 12.33 -5.88 -4.74
C GLY A 42 13.43 -6.85 -5.14
N ALA A 43 13.12 -8.13 -5.15
CA ALA A 43 14.07 -9.13 -5.62
C ALA A 43 14.20 -9.07 -7.14
N ASP A 44 15.45 -9.19 -7.64
CA ASP A 44 15.70 -9.22 -9.07
C ASP A 44 15.41 -10.63 -9.62
N ALA A 45 14.19 -10.81 -10.09
CA ALA A 45 13.74 -12.10 -10.62
C ALA A 45 14.29 -12.41 -12.02
N SER A 46 14.88 -11.43 -12.71
CA SER A 46 15.40 -11.63 -14.06
C SER A 46 16.57 -12.60 -14.12
N LYS A 47 17.26 -12.79 -13.00
CA LYS A 47 18.42 -13.70 -12.89
C LYS A 47 18.04 -15.09 -12.37
N ARG A 48 16.76 -15.37 -12.19
CA ARG A 48 16.26 -16.64 -11.65
C ARG A 48 15.32 -17.27 -12.65
N GLU A 49 15.53 -18.55 -12.94
CA GLU A 49 14.71 -19.26 -13.93
C GLU A 49 13.28 -19.50 -13.44
N GLN A 50 13.11 -19.67 -12.14
CA GLN A 50 11.77 -19.90 -11.56
C GLN A 50 11.60 -19.01 -10.34
N TRP A 51 10.89 -17.89 -10.53
CA TRP A 51 10.54 -17.00 -9.45
C TRP A 51 9.09 -17.23 -9.06
N GLU A 52 8.88 -17.90 -7.92
CA GLU A 52 7.55 -18.28 -7.47
C GLU A 52 6.95 -17.35 -6.42
N ARG A 53 7.74 -16.37 -5.95
CA ARG A 53 7.24 -15.42 -4.96
C ARG A 53 6.29 -14.42 -5.60
N PRO A 54 5.27 -13.93 -4.86
CA PRO A 54 4.27 -13.02 -5.44
C PRO A 54 4.82 -11.65 -5.82
N TYR A 55 5.97 -11.25 -5.28
CA TYR A 55 6.52 -9.91 -5.52
C TYR A 55 7.97 -9.98 -5.96
N SER A 56 8.34 -9.05 -6.87
CA SER A 56 9.71 -8.92 -7.37
C SER A 56 10.06 -7.44 -7.54
N HIS A 57 11.27 -7.15 -8.01
CA HIS A 57 11.73 -5.77 -8.23
C HIS A 57 10.93 -5.02 -9.29
N THR A 58 10.20 -5.73 -10.16
CA THR A 58 9.37 -5.10 -11.19
C THR A 58 8.02 -4.65 -10.68
N ASP A 59 7.60 -5.11 -9.51
CA ASP A 59 6.35 -4.68 -8.90
C ASP A 59 6.51 -3.30 -8.29
N VAL A 60 5.45 -2.49 -8.39
CA VAL A 60 5.43 -1.14 -7.81
C VAL A 60 5.01 -1.23 -6.36
N PHE A 61 5.87 -0.75 -5.46
CA PHE A 61 5.56 -0.62 -4.05
C PHE A 61 5.75 0.83 -3.62
N HIS A 62 4.79 1.34 -2.87
CA HIS A 62 4.92 2.64 -2.23
C HIS A 62 5.68 2.48 -0.91
N GLU A 63 6.61 3.39 -0.63
CA GLU A 63 7.30 3.40 0.65
C GLU A 63 6.28 3.79 1.73
N PRO A 64 6.06 2.94 2.79
CA PRO A 64 4.92 3.14 3.69
C PRO A 64 4.93 4.47 4.44
N PHE A 65 6.07 4.93 4.95
CA PHE A 65 6.09 6.16 5.73
C PHE A 65 5.91 7.40 4.86
N VAL A 66 6.45 7.39 3.64
CA VAL A 66 6.20 8.47 2.68
C VAL A 66 4.73 8.46 2.27
N LEU A 67 4.18 7.28 2.02
CA LEU A 67 2.76 7.11 1.71
C LEU A 67 1.89 7.62 2.86
N PHE A 68 2.22 7.26 4.10
CA PHE A 68 1.46 7.72 5.27
C PHE A 68 1.50 9.23 5.42
N GLY A 69 2.63 9.85 5.15
CA GLY A 69 2.72 11.32 5.17
C GLY A 69 1.79 11.96 4.16
N TYR A 70 1.73 11.43 2.96
CA TYR A 70 0.81 11.90 1.92
C TYR A 70 -0.65 11.71 2.35
N LEU A 71 -1.00 10.52 2.82
CA LEU A 71 -2.38 10.19 3.18
C LEU A 71 -2.83 10.87 4.47
N ALA A 72 -1.92 11.15 5.40
CA ALA A 72 -2.27 11.83 6.64
C ALA A 72 -2.86 13.21 6.40
N ALA A 73 -2.42 13.89 5.35
CA ALA A 73 -2.96 15.19 4.98
C ALA A 73 -4.33 15.11 4.30
N LEU A 74 -4.72 13.92 3.83
CA LEU A 74 -5.91 13.72 3.00
C LEU A 74 -7.02 12.94 3.72
N THR A 75 -6.74 12.43 4.91
CA THR A 75 -7.69 11.64 5.70
C THR A 75 -7.83 12.25 7.10
N GLU A 76 -8.89 11.88 7.82
CA GLU A 76 -9.16 12.47 9.13
C GLU A 76 -9.10 11.47 10.26
N LYS A 77 -9.58 10.23 10.06
CA LYS A 77 -9.80 9.27 11.14
C LYS A 77 -9.08 7.95 10.96
N ILE A 78 -8.83 7.53 9.72
CA ILE A 78 -8.29 6.21 9.46
C ILE A 78 -6.86 6.09 9.98
N GLN A 79 -6.57 4.99 10.66
CA GLN A 79 -5.24 4.70 11.19
C GLN A 79 -4.44 3.93 10.15
N MET A 80 -3.12 4.11 10.19
CA MET A 80 -2.22 3.50 9.22
C MET A 80 -1.25 2.58 9.93
N THR A 81 -1.07 1.38 9.39
CA THR A 81 -0.25 0.33 10.00
C THR A 81 0.63 -0.30 8.94
N THR A 82 1.89 -0.52 9.28
CA THR A 82 2.80 -1.26 8.40
C THR A 82 2.65 -2.76 8.65
N GLY A 83 2.66 -3.52 7.56
CA GLY A 83 2.67 -4.98 7.60
C GLY A 83 4.03 -5.49 7.14
N ILE A 84 4.96 -5.60 8.06
CA ILE A 84 6.32 -6.06 7.76
C ILE A 84 6.47 -7.52 8.14
#